data_03cc4d28ecbc75bf6e35e5cb7afb7862
#
_entry.id   03cc4d28ecbc75bf6e35e5cb7afb7862
#
_cell.length_a   1.000
_cell.length_b   1.000
_cell.length_c   1.000
_cell.angle_alpha   90.00
_cell.angle_beta   90.00
_cell.angle_gamma   90.00
#
_symmetry.space_group_name_H-M   'P 1'
#
loop_
_entity.id
_entity.type
_entity.pdbx_description
1 polymer ?
#
loop_
_entity_poly.entity_id
_entity_poly.type
_entity_poly.pdbx_seq_one_letter_code
_entity_poly.pdbx_strand_id
1 'polypeptide(L)'
;MKTDLNLLRILLAVHETGSVTAAAARLDISQPAASAALGRLRRVLGDPLFVRRGLRMHATPLAQGILGKTREVIDVIDRDILTPPTFDPATCRGEAAICLSEIGEVVLLPPLYRLLRVQAPGLALKTLSLGPDELDQALYEGRIDMAIGYFPDLKGADIYQQRLFSHRLACVVREGHPIRGPRMTMAQFRRAEHLLVRDGSRTMEMYEHYIRSQGIERRIGVQMSHYMSVPGLVEESDLVVVLPRTIAERFARGGRLRVLAPPAGIPRYDLKQYWHRRFHNDPRIRWLRGVVFQLFDGYLATPAQGTASALPARRGEDAIVTRARRGG
;
A
#
# COMPACT_ATOMS: atom_id res chain seq x y z
N MET A 1 33.53 14.29 -24.14
CA MET A 1 34.41 14.67 -23.00
C MET A 1 33.67 14.32 -21.71
N LYS A 2 34.17 13.37 -20.90
CA LYS A 2 33.53 13.05 -19.58
C LYS A 2 34.06 14.02 -18.53
N THR A 3 33.37 15.09 -18.27
CA THR A 3 33.74 16.03 -17.21
C THR A 3 33.15 15.55 -15.88
N ASP A 4 33.99 15.39 -14.86
CA ASP A 4 33.58 15.05 -13.51
C ASP A 4 32.86 16.26 -12.88
N LEU A 5 31.57 16.13 -12.59
CA LEU A 5 30.74 17.20 -12.01
C LEU A 5 31.22 17.63 -10.61
N ASN A 6 31.95 16.78 -9.88
CA ASN A 6 32.53 17.16 -8.59
C ASN A 6 33.55 18.29 -8.71
N LEU A 7 34.14 18.50 -9.91
CA LEU A 7 35.01 19.64 -10.16
C LEU A 7 34.30 21.00 -9.98
N LEU A 8 32.98 21.04 -10.21
CA LEU A 8 32.17 22.24 -10.02
C LEU A 8 32.03 22.61 -8.52
N ARG A 9 31.97 21.60 -7.63
CA ARG A 9 31.95 21.81 -6.18
C ARG A 9 33.24 22.47 -5.69
N ILE A 10 34.40 22.09 -6.26
CA ILE A 10 35.68 22.72 -5.97
C ILE A 10 35.67 24.22 -6.38
N LEU A 11 35.12 24.55 -7.55
CA LEU A 11 35.01 25.94 -8.01
C LEU A 11 34.26 26.79 -6.99
N LEU A 12 33.10 26.34 -6.56
CA LEU A 12 32.28 27.04 -5.57
C LEU A 12 32.99 27.16 -4.22
N ALA A 13 33.57 26.08 -3.73
CA ALA A 13 34.22 26.05 -2.42
C ALA A 13 35.44 26.97 -2.37
N VAL A 14 36.27 27.02 -3.46
CA VAL A 14 37.44 27.94 -3.54
C VAL A 14 36.96 29.38 -3.63
N HIS A 15 35.90 29.68 -4.38
CA HIS A 15 35.32 31.03 -4.46
C HIS A 15 34.85 31.54 -3.10
N GLU A 16 34.11 30.70 -2.37
CA GLU A 16 33.49 31.07 -1.08
C GLU A 16 34.52 31.20 0.04
N THR A 17 35.54 30.33 0.05
CA THR A 17 36.56 30.33 1.11
C THR A 17 37.76 31.23 0.79
N GLY A 18 37.98 31.54 -0.48
CA GLY A 18 39.18 32.26 -0.94
C GLY A 18 40.48 31.48 -0.79
N SER A 19 40.43 30.17 -0.52
CA SER A 19 41.60 29.30 -0.25
C SER A 19 41.37 27.86 -0.67
N VAL A 20 42.32 27.27 -1.39
CA VAL A 20 42.24 25.85 -1.77
C VAL A 20 42.29 24.93 -0.55
N THR A 21 43.07 25.30 0.49
CA THR A 21 43.16 24.53 1.74
C THR A 21 41.84 24.56 2.50
N ALA A 22 41.21 25.73 2.64
CA ALA A 22 39.93 25.87 3.30
C ALA A 22 38.78 25.21 2.51
N ALA A 23 38.84 25.26 1.17
CA ALA A 23 37.92 24.55 0.29
C ALA A 23 38.04 23.00 0.44
N ALA A 24 39.25 22.51 0.56
CA ALA A 24 39.51 21.10 0.82
C ALA A 24 38.88 20.61 2.14
N ALA A 25 39.11 21.37 3.21
CA ALA A 25 38.52 21.08 4.52
C ALA A 25 36.98 21.10 4.49
N ARG A 26 36.38 22.07 3.79
CA ARG A 26 34.91 22.19 3.64
C ARG A 26 34.28 21.02 2.86
N LEU A 27 35.03 20.45 1.90
CA LEU A 27 34.56 19.35 1.06
C LEU A 27 34.98 17.98 1.59
N ASP A 28 35.58 17.92 2.77
CA ASP A 28 36.10 16.71 3.42
C ASP A 28 37.05 15.89 2.49
N ILE A 29 37.96 16.61 1.83
CA ILE A 29 39.00 16.01 0.98
C ILE A 29 40.38 16.56 1.34
N SER A 30 41.44 15.84 0.93
CA SER A 30 42.79 16.35 1.13
C SER A 30 43.11 17.58 0.25
N GLN A 31 43.96 18.46 0.72
CA GLN A 31 44.42 19.63 -0.03
C GLN A 31 45.07 19.24 -1.39
N PRO A 32 45.91 18.18 -1.50
CA PRO A 32 46.39 17.74 -2.79
C PRO A 32 45.28 17.31 -3.76
N ALA A 33 44.24 16.63 -3.27
CA ALA A 33 43.07 16.24 -4.06
C ALA A 33 42.29 17.45 -4.57
N ALA A 34 42.04 18.45 -3.72
CA ALA A 34 41.41 19.73 -4.09
C ALA A 34 42.23 20.47 -5.15
N SER A 35 43.53 20.56 -4.97
CA SER A 35 44.45 21.21 -5.92
C SER A 35 44.47 20.49 -7.28
N ALA A 36 44.51 19.16 -7.28
CA ALA A 36 44.44 18.34 -8.49
C ALA A 36 43.10 18.50 -9.22
N ALA A 37 41.98 18.55 -8.47
CA ALA A 37 40.64 18.79 -9.01
C ALA A 37 40.53 20.17 -9.66
N LEU A 38 40.99 21.23 -9.00
CA LEU A 38 41.05 22.55 -9.56
C LEU A 38 41.92 22.61 -10.82
N GLY A 39 43.07 21.90 -10.82
CA GLY A 39 43.95 21.76 -11.97
C GLY A 39 43.28 21.08 -13.17
N ARG A 40 42.46 20.08 -12.92
CA ARG A 40 41.64 19.42 -13.96
C ARG A 40 40.61 20.39 -14.55
N LEU A 41 39.89 21.14 -13.68
CA LEU A 41 38.89 22.10 -14.14
C LEU A 41 39.50 23.23 -14.97
N ARG A 42 40.69 23.72 -14.59
CA ARG A 42 41.47 24.69 -15.37
C ARG A 42 41.77 24.20 -16.77
N ARG A 43 42.19 22.94 -16.91
CA ARG A 43 42.45 22.33 -18.22
C ARG A 43 41.21 22.19 -19.08
N VAL A 44 40.07 21.89 -18.45
CA VAL A 44 38.79 21.73 -19.16
C VAL A 44 38.29 23.05 -19.69
N LEU A 45 38.44 24.13 -18.91
CA LEU A 45 37.91 25.48 -19.24
C LEU A 45 38.95 26.38 -19.95
N GLY A 46 40.23 25.95 -20.02
CA GLY A 46 41.26 26.78 -20.61
C GLY A 46 41.59 28.07 -19.89
N ASP A 47 41.25 28.15 -18.58
CA ASP A 47 41.34 29.35 -17.77
C ASP A 47 41.95 29.04 -16.42
N PRO A 48 42.77 29.94 -15.80
CA PRO A 48 43.31 29.75 -14.45
C PRO A 48 42.26 29.75 -13.36
N LEU A 49 41.04 30.20 -13.60
CA LEU A 49 39.84 30.29 -12.76
C LEU A 49 40.03 31.17 -11.53
N PHE A 50 41.18 31.10 -10.88
CA PHE A 50 41.53 31.91 -9.74
C PHE A 50 42.97 32.39 -9.84
N VAL A 51 43.20 33.66 -9.50
CA VAL A 51 44.51 34.29 -9.35
C VAL A 51 44.73 34.64 -7.88
N ARG A 52 45.97 34.47 -7.40
CA ARG A 52 46.33 34.77 -6.02
C ARG A 52 46.65 36.26 -5.88
N ARG A 53 46.03 36.92 -4.90
CA ARG A 53 46.35 38.29 -4.49
C ARG A 53 46.47 38.33 -2.97
N GLY A 54 47.71 38.48 -2.48
CA GLY A 54 48.00 38.31 -1.06
C GLY A 54 47.72 36.89 -0.57
N LEU A 55 46.92 36.80 0.47
CA LEU A 55 46.54 35.48 1.07
C LEU A 55 45.26 34.87 0.48
N ARG A 56 44.60 35.55 -0.48
CA ARG A 56 43.30 35.08 -1.04
C ARG A 56 43.38 34.79 -2.53
N MET A 57 42.52 33.86 -2.93
CA MET A 57 42.23 33.51 -4.32
C MET A 57 41.04 34.35 -4.81
N HIS A 58 41.24 35.04 -5.95
CA HIS A 58 40.22 35.86 -6.62
C HIS A 58 39.82 35.21 -7.93
N ALA A 59 38.52 35.12 -8.19
CA ALA A 59 38.00 34.55 -9.43
C ALA A 59 38.37 35.40 -10.65
N THR A 60 38.71 34.72 -11.76
CA THR A 60 38.85 35.35 -13.09
C THR A 60 37.49 35.79 -13.62
N PRO A 61 37.40 36.67 -14.62
CA PRO A 61 36.15 37.04 -15.26
C PRO A 61 35.35 35.85 -15.76
N LEU A 62 36.03 34.83 -16.33
CA LEU A 62 35.37 33.58 -16.76
C LEU A 62 34.81 32.82 -15.57
N ALA A 63 35.62 32.62 -14.51
CA ALA A 63 35.13 31.94 -13.30
C ALA A 63 33.94 32.70 -12.70
N GLN A 64 34.00 34.01 -12.60
CA GLN A 64 32.91 34.83 -12.08
C GLN A 64 31.62 34.68 -12.89
N GLY A 65 31.73 34.61 -14.23
CA GLY A 65 30.59 34.46 -15.12
C GLY A 65 29.86 33.10 -15.01
N ILE A 66 30.57 32.07 -14.58
CA ILE A 66 29.99 30.71 -14.48
C ILE A 66 29.53 30.34 -13.06
N LEU A 67 29.93 31.07 -12.01
CA LEU A 67 29.62 30.77 -10.61
C LEU A 67 28.12 30.63 -10.33
N GLY A 68 27.30 31.56 -10.84
CA GLY A 68 25.84 31.52 -10.64
C GLY A 68 25.23 30.27 -11.20
N LYS A 69 25.51 29.96 -12.46
CA LYS A 69 25.03 28.72 -13.12
C LYS A 69 25.55 27.44 -12.46
N THR A 70 26.81 27.48 -12.01
CA THR A 70 27.39 26.32 -11.29
C THR A 70 26.62 26.06 -9.98
N ARG A 71 26.28 27.12 -9.24
CA ARG A 71 25.49 26.97 -8.00
C ARG A 71 24.12 26.41 -8.30
N GLU A 72 23.38 26.96 -9.27
CA GLU A 72 22.07 26.46 -9.67
C GLU A 72 22.10 24.97 -10.01
N VAL A 73 23.10 24.52 -10.80
CA VAL A 73 23.25 23.11 -11.17
C VAL A 73 23.52 22.21 -9.96
N ILE A 74 24.43 22.63 -9.06
CA ILE A 74 24.73 21.87 -7.84
C ILE A 74 23.52 21.83 -6.90
N ASP A 75 22.79 22.94 -6.74
CA ASP A 75 21.58 22.98 -5.92
C ASP A 75 20.49 22.03 -6.47
N VAL A 76 20.31 21.97 -7.80
CA VAL A 76 19.38 21.01 -8.44
C VAL A 76 19.82 19.57 -8.16
N ILE A 77 21.12 19.25 -8.31
CA ILE A 77 21.65 17.92 -8.02
C ILE A 77 21.40 17.55 -6.55
N ASP A 78 21.75 18.43 -5.63
CA ASP A 78 21.67 18.15 -4.20
C ASP A 78 20.23 18.07 -3.70
N ARG A 79 19.38 19.02 -4.12
CA ARG A 79 17.99 19.10 -3.65
C ARG A 79 17.05 18.14 -4.39
N ASP A 80 17.18 18.05 -5.72
CA ASP A 80 16.15 17.41 -6.54
C ASP A 80 16.52 15.97 -6.95
N ILE A 81 17.85 15.64 -6.94
CA ILE A 81 18.33 14.31 -7.35
C ILE A 81 18.83 13.48 -6.16
N LEU A 82 19.69 14.07 -5.30
CA LEU A 82 20.33 13.33 -4.21
C LEU A 82 19.53 13.36 -2.91
N THR A 83 18.63 14.32 -2.72
CA THR A 83 17.74 14.34 -1.57
C THR A 83 16.51 13.50 -1.89
N PRO A 84 16.22 12.47 -1.09
CA PRO A 84 14.98 11.69 -1.30
C PRO A 84 13.75 12.62 -1.23
N PRO A 85 12.79 12.46 -2.15
CA PRO A 85 11.59 13.28 -2.14
C PRO A 85 10.84 13.09 -0.82
N THR A 86 10.55 14.19 -0.14
CA THR A 86 9.67 14.19 1.02
C THR A 86 8.23 14.06 0.55
N PHE A 87 7.51 13.07 1.08
CA PHE A 87 6.09 12.90 0.80
C PHE A 87 5.26 13.60 1.87
N ASP A 88 4.46 14.56 1.44
CA ASP A 88 3.46 15.22 2.28
C ASP A 88 2.06 14.81 1.82
N PRO A 89 1.31 14.04 2.63
CA PRO A 89 -0.04 13.63 2.28
C PRO A 89 -0.99 14.81 2.05
N ALA A 90 -0.85 15.90 2.79
CA ALA A 90 -1.75 17.05 2.72
C ALA A 90 -1.71 17.76 1.36
N THR A 91 -0.54 17.76 0.72
CA THR A 91 -0.32 18.38 -0.59
C THR A 91 -0.33 17.39 -1.74
N CYS A 92 -0.38 16.08 -1.44
CA CYS A 92 -0.38 15.02 -2.44
C CYS A 92 -1.60 15.12 -3.36
N ARG A 93 -1.36 14.97 -4.65
CA ARG A 93 -2.38 14.92 -5.70
C ARG A 93 -2.22 13.66 -6.54
N GLY A 94 -3.26 13.34 -7.31
CA GLY A 94 -3.28 12.19 -8.21
C GLY A 94 -4.19 11.09 -7.71
N GLU A 95 -3.90 9.86 -8.06
CA GLU A 95 -4.75 8.70 -7.83
C GLU A 95 -4.00 7.62 -7.04
N ALA A 96 -4.66 7.03 -6.03
CA ALA A 96 -4.23 5.80 -5.39
C ALA A 96 -5.10 4.66 -5.92
N ALA A 97 -4.48 3.72 -6.62
CA ALA A 97 -5.14 2.57 -7.24
C ALA A 97 -5.00 1.33 -6.34
N ILE A 98 -6.13 0.76 -5.91
CA ILE A 98 -6.16 -0.37 -4.96
C ILE A 98 -6.96 -1.52 -5.58
N CYS A 99 -6.38 -2.72 -5.60
CA CYS A 99 -7.14 -3.92 -5.94
C CYS A 99 -7.95 -4.40 -4.73
N LEU A 100 -9.27 -4.48 -4.91
CA LEU A 100 -10.25 -4.95 -3.93
C LEU A 100 -11.25 -5.89 -4.61
N SER A 101 -11.85 -6.80 -3.83
CA SER A 101 -13.09 -7.47 -4.23
C SER A 101 -14.31 -6.60 -3.98
N GLU A 102 -15.47 -6.94 -4.56
CA GLU A 102 -16.75 -6.26 -4.30
C GLU A 102 -17.04 -6.10 -2.79
N ILE A 103 -16.83 -7.16 -2.02
CA ILE A 103 -16.97 -7.11 -0.55
C ILE A 103 -15.94 -6.16 0.08
N GLY A 104 -14.70 -6.16 -0.41
CA GLY A 104 -13.66 -5.24 0.03
C GLY A 104 -14.05 -3.79 -0.20
N GLU A 105 -14.63 -3.48 -1.35
CA GLU A 105 -15.14 -2.13 -1.63
C GLU A 105 -16.27 -1.74 -0.67
N VAL A 106 -17.24 -2.61 -0.46
CA VAL A 106 -18.37 -2.32 0.44
C VAL A 106 -17.91 -2.12 1.89
N VAL A 107 -16.93 -2.88 2.36
CA VAL A 107 -16.54 -2.92 3.78
C VAL A 107 -15.35 -2.00 4.09
N LEU A 108 -14.29 -2.04 3.26
CA LEU A 108 -13.03 -1.38 3.57
C LEU A 108 -12.92 0.02 2.95
N LEU A 109 -13.50 0.22 1.76
CA LEU A 109 -13.37 1.50 1.06
C LEU A 109 -14.00 2.69 1.81
N PRO A 110 -15.21 2.61 2.41
CA PRO A 110 -15.80 3.76 3.09
C PRO A 110 -14.99 4.30 4.28
N PRO A 111 -14.48 3.49 5.22
CA PRO A 111 -13.63 4.00 6.29
C PRO A 111 -12.28 4.51 5.77
N LEU A 112 -11.68 3.86 4.76
CA LEU A 112 -10.44 4.31 4.14
C LEU A 112 -10.64 5.67 3.46
N TYR A 113 -11.69 5.84 2.67
CA TYR A 113 -12.00 7.09 2.00
C TYR A 113 -12.18 8.25 2.98
N ARG A 114 -12.94 8.04 4.08
CA ARG A 114 -13.12 9.07 5.12
C ARG A 114 -11.78 9.52 5.71
N LEU A 115 -10.87 8.58 6.00
CA LEU A 115 -9.57 8.91 6.57
C LEU A 115 -8.69 9.66 5.56
N LEU A 116 -8.67 9.21 4.31
CA LEU A 116 -7.89 9.86 3.25
C LEU A 116 -8.41 11.26 2.92
N ARG A 117 -9.71 11.51 2.99
CA ARG A 117 -10.27 12.87 2.81
C ARG A 117 -9.74 13.86 3.83
N VAL A 118 -9.37 13.41 5.02
CA VAL A 118 -8.79 14.26 6.08
C VAL A 118 -7.27 14.40 5.88
N GLN A 119 -6.57 13.30 5.60
CA GLN A 119 -5.11 13.30 5.58
C GLN A 119 -4.52 13.68 4.22
N ALA A 120 -5.19 13.34 3.12
CA ALA A 120 -4.73 13.58 1.75
C ALA A 120 -5.91 14.01 0.85
N PRO A 121 -6.46 15.22 1.05
CA PRO A 121 -7.69 15.67 0.38
C PRO A 121 -7.57 15.74 -1.15
N GLY A 122 -6.36 15.89 -1.69
CA GLY A 122 -6.08 15.93 -3.11
C GLY A 122 -5.89 14.56 -3.78
N LEU A 123 -5.90 13.46 -2.99
CA LEU A 123 -5.70 12.11 -3.50
C LEU A 123 -7.04 11.47 -3.85
N ALA A 124 -7.22 11.08 -5.11
CA ALA A 124 -8.36 10.27 -5.55
C ALA A 124 -8.11 8.79 -5.25
N LEU A 125 -9.18 8.04 -4.96
CA LEU A 125 -9.13 6.58 -4.86
C LEU A 125 -9.72 5.96 -6.11
N LYS A 126 -9.02 4.96 -6.65
CA LYS A 126 -9.51 4.08 -7.70
C LYS A 126 -9.44 2.65 -7.22
N THR A 127 -10.50 1.90 -7.44
CA THR A 127 -10.54 0.47 -7.16
C THR A 127 -10.56 -0.33 -8.45
N LEU A 128 -9.89 -1.47 -8.44
CA LEU A 128 -9.88 -2.43 -9.53
C LEU A 128 -10.12 -3.83 -8.94
N SER A 129 -10.87 -4.66 -9.69
CA SER A 129 -10.99 -6.08 -9.41
C SER A 129 -10.23 -6.83 -10.50
N LEU A 130 -9.11 -7.47 -10.12
CA LEU A 130 -8.18 -8.12 -11.04
C LEU A 130 -8.14 -9.62 -10.79
N GLY A 131 -8.08 -10.39 -11.88
CA GLY A 131 -7.85 -11.83 -11.84
C GLY A 131 -6.44 -12.20 -11.37
N PRO A 132 -6.18 -13.50 -11.09
CA PRO A 132 -4.87 -13.97 -10.62
C PRO A 132 -3.73 -13.62 -11.57
N ASP A 133 -3.93 -13.85 -12.85
CA ASP A 133 -2.88 -13.69 -13.88
C ASP A 133 -2.52 -12.22 -14.14
N GLU A 134 -3.45 -11.30 -13.84
CA GLU A 134 -3.27 -9.88 -14.08
C GLU A 134 -2.74 -9.13 -12.85
N LEU A 135 -3.05 -9.60 -11.66
CA LEU A 135 -2.78 -8.90 -10.40
C LEU A 135 -1.28 -8.71 -10.14
N ASP A 136 -0.47 -9.75 -10.35
CA ASP A 136 0.98 -9.69 -10.14
C ASP A 136 1.62 -8.69 -11.10
N GLN A 137 1.26 -8.75 -12.37
CA GLN A 137 1.75 -7.83 -13.40
C GLN A 137 1.33 -6.38 -13.13
N ALA A 138 0.08 -6.16 -12.68
CA ALA A 138 -0.42 -4.84 -12.35
C ALA A 138 0.33 -4.19 -11.16
N LEU A 139 0.70 -5.00 -10.16
CA LEU A 139 1.55 -4.58 -9.05
C LEU A 139 2.98 -4.25 -9.50
N TYR A 140 3.56 -5.09 -10.38
CA TYR A 140 4.90 -4.86 -10.95
C TYR A 140 4.99 -3.57 -11.77
N GLU A 141 3.99 -3.33 -12.62
CA GLU A 141 3.92 -2.16 -13.50
C GLU A 141 3.55 -0.87 -12.76
N GLY A 142 3.00 -0.97 -11.54
CA GLY A 142 2.47 0.17 -10.79
C GLY A 142 1.12 0.67 -11.32
N ARG A 143 0.37 -0.17 -12.05
CA ARG A 143 -1.03 0.12 -12.43
C ARG A 143 -1.94 0.12 -11.21
N ILE A 144 -1.55 -0.61 -10.16
CA ILE A 144 -2.10 -0.53 -8.83
C ILE A 144 -0.97 -0.34 -7.81
N ASP A 145 -1.24 0.44 -6.78
CA ASP A 145 -0.31 0.71 -5.70
C ASP A 145 -0.23 -0.46 -4.70
N MET A 146 -1.38 -1.11 -4.46
CA MET A 146 -1.50 -2.22 -3.54
C MET A 146 -2.75 -3.05 -3.80
N ALA A 147 -2.78 -4.27 -3.27
CA ALA A 147 -3.97 -5.08 -3.18
C ALA A 147 -4.34 -5.33 -1.71
N ILE A 148 -5.63 -5.34 -1.38
CA ILE A 148 -6.12 -5.63 -0.03
C ILE A 148 -7.17 -6.74 -0.12
N GLY A 149 -6.91 -7.87 0.50
CA GLY A 149 -7.82 -9.01 0.44
C GLY A 149 -7.16 -10.33 0.82
N TYR A 150 -7.76 -11.41 0.33
CA TYR A 150 -7.22 -12.77 0.41
C TYR A 150 -6.72 -13.18 -0.98
N PHE A 151 -5.42 -13.17 -1.19
CA PHE A 151 -4.75 -13.47 -2.45
C PHE A 151 -3.70 -14.58 -2.25
N PRO A 152 -4.11 -15.86 -2.15
CA PRO A 152 -3.21 -16.98 -1.90
C PRO A 152 -2.30 -17.29 -3.11
N ASP A 153 -2.65 -16.80 -4.26
CA ASP A 153 -1.93 -16.87 -5.52
C ASP A 153 -0.73 -15.91 -5.61
N LEU A 154 -0.75 -14.79 -4.88
CA LEU A 154 0.37 -13.84 -4.82
C LEU A 154 1.52 -14.39 -3.96
N LYS A 155 2.34 -15.27 -4.54
CA LYS A 155 3.47 -15.95 -3.87
C LYS A 155 4.84 -15.55 -4.41
N GLY A 156 4.91 -14.58 -5.31
CA GLY A 156 6.15 -14.11 -5.92
C GLY A 156 7.16 -13.60 -4.89
N ALA A 157 8.46 -13.86 -5.10
CA ALA A 157 9.54 -13.40 -4.21
C ALA A 157 9.61 -11.85 -4.12
N ASP A 158 9.02 -11.18 -5.10
CA ASP A 158 8.99 -9.72 -5.21
C ASP A 158 7.68 -9.10 -4.67
N ILE A 159 6.75 -9.93 -4.18
CA ILE A 159 5.53 -9.49 -3.52
C ILE A 159 5.73 -9.49 -2.00
N TYR A 160 5.62 -8.32 -1.41
CA TYR A 160 5.54 -8.15 0.03
C TYR A 160 4.10 -8.24 0.49
N GLN A 161 3.90 -8.79 1.67
CA GLN A 161 2.59 -8.92 2.28
C GLN A 161 2.64 -8.60 3.77
N GLN A 162 1.55 -8.03 4.27
CA GLN A 162 1.35 -7.75 5.69
C GLN A 162 -0.07 -8.12 6.08
N ARG A 163 -0.21 -8.93 7.12
CA ARG A 163 -1.51 -9.31 7.65
C ARG A 163 -2.18 -8.09 8.29
N LEU A 164 -3.47 -7.93 8.03
CA LEU A 164 -4.33 -6.93 8.66
C LEU A 164 -5.17 -7.57 9.78
N PHE A 165 -5.97 -8.58 9.44
CA PHE A 165 -6.77 -9.32 10.43
C PHE A 165 -7.18 -10.69 9.90
N SER A 166 -7.54 -11.60 10.83
CA SER A 166 -8.14 -12.88 10.49
C SER A 166 -9.64 -12.75 10.31
N HIS A 167 -10.15 -13.26 9.21
CA HIS A 167 -11.55 -13.22 8.83
C HIS A 167 -12.22 -14.59 8.92
N ARG A 168 -13.53 -14.60 9.10
CA ARG A 168 -14.34 -15.84 9.09
C ARG A 168 -15.60 -15.64 8.26
N LEU A 169 -16.17 -16.77 7.85
CA LEU A 169 -17.47 -16.82 7.20
C LEU A 169 -18.59 -16.85 8.25
N ALA A 170 -19.79 -16.51 7.82
CA ALA A 170 -21.02 -16.57 8.60
C ALA A 170 -22.16 -17.05 7.71
N CYS A 171 -23.16 -17.68 8.31
CA CYS A 171 -24.42 -17.96 7.64
C CYS A 171 -25.38 -16.78 7.86
N VAL A 172 -26.12 -16.40 6.83
CA VAL A 172 -27.16 -15.37 6.91
C VAL A 172 -28.49 -16.01 6.53
N VAL A 173 -29.51 -15.69 7.31
CA VAL A 173 -30.89 -16.13 7.16
C VAL A 173 -31.83 -14.97 7.46
N ARG A 174 -33.11 -15.05 7.02
CA ARG A 174 -34.13 -14.06 7.41
C ARG A 174 -34.43 -14.10 8.92
N GLU A 175 -35.00 -13.03 9.49
CA GLU A 175 -35.29 -12.94 10.93
C GLU A 175 -36.20 -14.08 11.42
N GLY A 176 -37.29 -14.35 10.82
CA GLY A 176 -38.21 -15.44 11.19
C GLY A 176 -37.84 -16.85 10.71
N HIS A 177 -36.57 -17.11 10.32
CA HIS A 177 -36.14 -18.41 9.78
C HIS A 177 -36.32 -19.56 10.78
N PRO A 178 -36.74 -20.80 10.34
CA PRO A 178 -36.95 -21.96 11.21
C PRO A 178 -35.72 -22.37 12.02
N ILE A 179 -34.49 -22.15 11.50
CA ILE A 179 -33.26 -22.41 12.23
C ILE A 179 -33.10 -21.36 13.33
N ARG A 180 -33.19 -21.81 14.59
CA ARG A 180 -33.05 -20.98 15.79
C ARG A 180 -31.63 -21.09 16.34
N GLY A 181 -31.27 -20.15 17.21
CA GLY A 181 -29.97 -20.13 17.90
C GLY A 181 -28.85 -19.40 17.14
N PRO A 182 -27.67 -19.23 17.78
CA PRO A 182 -26.59 -18.40 17.28
C PRO A 182 -25.65 -19.13 16.30
N ARG A 183 -25.81 -20.45 16.17
CA ARG A 183 -24.95 -21.31 15.32
C ARG A 183 -25.80 -22.29 14.53
N MET A 184 -25.45 -22.52 13.29
CA MET A 184 -25.98 -23.57 12.45
C MET A 184 -25.23 -24.90 12.68
N THR A 185 -25.95 -26.00 12.88
CA THR A 185 -25.34 -27.32 12.92
C THR A 185 -25.09 -27.86 11.51
N MET A 186 -24.19 -28.83 11.37
CA MET A 186 -23.93 -29.45 10.06
C MET A 186 -25.18 -30.14 9.48
N ALA A 187 -26.00 -30.74 10.32
CA ALA A 187 -27.27 -31.37 9.88
C ALA A 187 -28.26 -30.35 9.33
N GLN A 188 -28.39 -29.18 10.00
CA GLN A 188 -29.22 -28.09 9.50
C GLN A 188 -28.66 -27.54 8.19
N PHE A 189 -27.34 -27.38 8.11
CA PHE A 189 -26.64 -26.86 6.94
C PHE A 189 -26.87 -27.72 5.69
N ARG A 190 -26.78 -29.08 5.84
CA ARG A 190 -27.04 -30.02 4.73
C ARG A 190 -28.50 -30.06 4.28
N ARG A 191 -29.45 -29.85 5.22
CA ARG A 191 -30.89 -29.85 4.92
C ARG A 191 -31.41 -28.57 4.33
N ALA A 192 -30.72 -27.46 4.61
CA ALA A 192 -31.14 -26.17 4.14
C ALA A 192 -30.98 -26.02 2.61
N GLU A 193 -31.79 -25.17 2.04
CA GLU A 193 -31.61 -24.70 0.66
C GLU A 193 -30.70 -23.48 0.68
N HIS A 194 -29.71 -23.46 -0.21
CA HIS A 194 -28.66 -22.48 -0.19
C HIS A 194 -28.75 -21.50 -1.36
N LEU A 195 -28.48 -20.23 -1.06
CA LEU A 195 -28.11 -19.24 -2.04
C LEU A 195 -26.58 -19.26 -2.20
N LEU A 196 -26.10 -19.47 -3.41
CA LEU A 196 -24.69 -19.49 -3.76
C LEU A 196 -24.32 -18.23 -4.56
N VAL A 197 -23.37 -17.45 -4.05
CA VAL A 197 -22.79 -16.32 -4.81
C VAL A 197 -21.46 -16.77 -5.40
N ARG A 198 -21.34 -16.69 -6.72
CA ARG A 198 -20.11 -16.97 -7.49
C ARG A 198 -19.60 -15.66 -8.11
N ASP A 199 -18.96 -14.86 -7.29
CA ASP A 199 -18.37 -13.58 -7.69
C ASP A 199 -16.94 -13.70 -8.25
N GLY A 200 -16.40 -14.92 -8.35
CA GLY A 200 -15.02 -15.16 -8.77
C GLY A 200 -13.98 -14.76 -7.71
N SER A 201 -14.40 -14.42 -6.48
CA SER A 201 -13.45 -14.08 -5.42
C SER A 201 -12.75 -15.32 -4.88
N ARG A 202 -11.45 -15.16 -4.60
CA ARG A 202 -10.61 -16.24 -4.04
C ARG A 202 -11.12 -16.75 -2.68
N THR A 203 -11.81 -15.92 -1.94
CA THR A 203 -12.43 -16.29 -0.66
C THR A 203 -13.57 -17.30 -0.86
N MET A 204 -14.45 -17.06 -1.83
CA MET A 204 -15.54 -17.97 -2.11
C MET A 204 -15.05 -19.23 -2.82
N GLU A 205 -14.03 -19.15 -3.65
CA GLU A 205 -13.36 -20.31 -4.23
C GLU A 205 -12.73 -21.21 -3.16
N MET A 206 -12.04 -20.63 -2.18
CA MET A 206 -11.50 -21.35 -1.03
C MET A 206 -12.62 -22.06 -0.25
N TYR A 207 -13.71 -21.36 0.01
CA TYR A 207 -14.86 -21.94 0.71
C TYR A 207 -15.51 -23.08 -0.08
N GLU A 208 -15.75 -22.90 -1.37
CA GLU A 208 -16.30 -23.94 -2.24
C GLU A 208 -15.37 -25.14 -2.38
N HIS A 209 -14.06 -24.91 -2.45
CA HIS A 209 -13.07 -25.99 -2.42
C HIS A 209 -13.15 -26.78 -1.10
N TYR A 210 -13.24 -26.10 0.03
CA TYR A 210 -13.41 -26.74 1.34
C TYR A 210 -14.70 -27.60 1.38
N ILE A 211 -15.84 -27.05 0.96
CA ILE A 211 -17.12 -27.80 0.93
C ILE A 211 -16.99 -29.10 0.11
N ARG A 212 -16.38 -29.01 -1.07
CA ARG A 212 -16.14 -30.17 -1.94
C ARG A 212 -15.18 -31.17 -1.31
N SER A 213 -14.07 -30.71 -0.74
CA SER A 213 -13.06 -31.59 -0.13
C SER A 213 -13.56 -32.34 1.10
N GLN A 214 -14.54 -31.76 1.81
CA GLN A 214 -15.19 -32.43 2.96
C GLN A 214 -16.42 -33.28 2.57
N GLY A 215 -16.74 -33.42 1.29
CA GLY A 215 -17.92 -34.14 0.83
C GLY A 215 -19.23 -33.61 1.41
N ILE A 216 -19.31 -32.28 1.63
CA ILE A 216 -20.50 -31.65 2.18
C ILE A 216 -21.49 -31.40 1.04
N GLU A 217 -22.49 -32.27 0.96
CA GLU A 217 -23.62 -32.09 0.06
C GLU A 217 -24.56 -31.02 0.60
N ARG A 218 -25.08 -30.18 -0.30
CA ARG A 218 -26.08 -29.13 0.00
C ARG A 218 -26.96 -28.89 -1.23
N ARG A 219 -28.19 -28.50 -1.00
CA ARG A 219 -29.12 -28.14 -2.05
C ARG A 219 -28.92 -26.65 -2.39
N ILE A 220 -28.62 -26.37 -3.66
CA ILE A 220 -28.53 -24.98 -4.16
C ILE A 220 -29.86 -24.62 -4.81
N GLY A 221 -30.60 -23.70 -4.19
CA GLY A 221 -31.86 -23.20 -4.71
C GLY A 221 -31.66 -22.04 -5.68
N VAL A 222 -30.68 -21.17 -5.38
CA VAL A 222 -30.34 -20.02 -6.23
C VAL A 222 -28.83 -19.91 -6.37
N GLN A 223 -28.35 -19.63 -7.57
CA GLN A 223 -26.97 -19.25 -7.85
C GLN A 223 -26.93 -17.91 -8.55
N MET A 224 -26.06 -16.99 -8.10
CA MET A 224 -25.91 -15.64 -8.66
C MET A 224 -24.46 -15.18 -8.67
N SER A 225 -24.18 -14.08 -9.35
CA SER A 225 -22.80 -13.56 -9.52
C SER A 225 -22.47 -12.37 -8.63
N HIS A 226 -23.47 -11.73 -7.99
CA HIS A 226 -23.28 -10.46 -7.26
C HIS A 226 -23.96 -10.47 -5.91
N TYR A 227 -23.41 -9.71 -4.95
CA TYR A 227 -23.92 -9.66 -3.57
C TYR A 227 -25.11 -8.71 -3.37
N MET A 228 -25.36 -7.78 -4.29
CA MET A 228 -26.35 -6.71 -4.09
C MET A 228 -27.78 -7.24 -3.87
N SER A 229 -28.17 -8.32 -4.55
CA SER A 229 -29.53 -8.91 -4.44
C SER A 229 -29.67 -9.90 -3.28
N VAL A 230 -28.59 -10.23 -2.57
CA VAL A 230 -28.62 -11.20 -1.47
C VAL A 230 -29.60 -10.82 -0.37
N PRO A 231 -29.63 -9.57 0.14
CA PRO A 231 -30.57 -9.21 1.20
C PRO A 231 -32.02 -9.47 0.81
N GLY A 232 -32.47 -8.99 -0.35
CA GLY A 232 -33.85 -9.14 -0.79
C GLY A 232 -34.26 -10.60 -0.94
N LEU A 233 -33.43 -11.45 -1.57
CA LEU A 233 -33.74 -12.87 -1.73
C LEU A 233 -33.79 -13.62 -0.39
N VAL A 234 -32.87 -13.34 0.52
CA VAL A 234 -32.83 -14.02 1.83
C VAL A 234 -33.95 -13.54 2.74
N GLU A 235 -34.36 -12.26 2.68
CA GLU A 235 -35.47 -11.72 3.48
C GLU A 235 -36.81 -12.38 3.12
N GLU A 236 -37.02 -12.73 1.86
CA GLU A 236 -38.28 -13.28 1.33
C GLU A 236 -38.31 -14.81 1.21
N SER A 237 -37.27 -15.50 1.73
CA SER A 237 -37.16 -16.95 1.59
C SER A 237 -36.53 -17.63 2.80
N ASP A 238 -36.56 -18.97 2.83
CA ASP A 238 -35.80 -19.77 3.80
C ASP A 238 -34.40 -20.15 3.28
N LEU A 239 -33.85 -19.39 2.33
CA LEU A 239 -32.51 -19.61 1.82
C LEU A 239 -31.46 -19.27 2.88
N VAL A 240 -30.41 -20.08 2.90
CA VAL A 240 -29.20 -19.82 3.70
C VAL A 240 -28.09 -19.38 2.76
N VAL A 241 -27.46 -18.25 3.06
CA VAL A 241 -26.27 -17.83 2.33
C VAL A 241 -25.05 -17.81 3.26
N VAL A 242 -23.89 -18.25 2.76
CA VAL A 242 -22.61 -18.16 3.47
C VAL A 242 -21.82 -16.99 2.89
N LEU A 243 -21.44 -16.07 3.75
CA LEU A 243 -20.76 -14.82 3.38
C LEU A 243 -19.59 -14.55 4.34
N PRO A 244 -18.59 -13.75 3.94
CA PRO A 244 -17.69 -13.10 4.88
C PRO A 244 -18.46 -12.35 5.97
N ARG A 245 -18.04 -12.55 7.22
CA ARG A 245 -18.79 -12.05 8.39
C ARG A 245 -19.04 -10.54 8.35
N THR A 246 -18.08 -9.76 7.84
CA THR A 246 -18.20 -8.30 7.76
C THR A 246 -19.37 -7.85 6.87
N ILE A 247 -19.55 -8.48 5.70
CA ILE A 247 -20.68 -8.16 4.83
C ILE A 247 -21.98 -8.72 5.37
N ALA A 248 -21.95 -9.91 5.99
CA ALA A 248 -23.11 -10.51 6.65
C ALA A 248 -23.66 -9.58 7.76
N GLU A 249 -22.78 -9.06 8.63
CA GLU A 249 -23.16 -8.10 9.68
C GLU A 249 -23.67 -6.77 9.11
N ARG A 250 -23.13 -6.33 7.97
CA ARG A 250 -23.61 -5.13 7.29
C ARG A 250 -25.02 -5.31 6.74
N PHE A 251 -25.30 -6.43 6.12
CA PHE A 251 -26.64 -6.75 5.61
C PHE A 251 -27.68 -6.90 6.73
N ALA A 252 -27.28 -7.44 7.89
CA ALA A 252 -28.16 -7.61 9.02
C ALA A 252 -28.49 -6.32 9.80
N ARG A 253 -27.87 -5.17 9.50
CA ARG A 253 -28.14 -3.90 10.22
C ARG A 253 -29.58 -3.43 10.15
N GLY A 254 -30.32 -3.82 9.12
CA GLY A 254 -31.74 -3.48 8.98
C GLY A 254 -32.69 -4.32 9.85
N GLY A 255 -32.18 -5.30 10.61
CA GLY A 255 -32.96 -6.14 11.52
C GLY A 255 -33.82 -7.22 10.85
N ARG A 256 -33.82 -7.31 9.51
CA ARG A 256 -34.59 -8.32 8.77
C ARG A 256 -33.82 -9.60 8.51
N LEU A 257 -32.52 -9.58 8.75
CA LEU A 257 -31.60 -10.71 8.59
C LEU A 257 -30.89 -11.02 9.90
N ARG A 258 -30.59 -12.30 10.12
CA ARG A 258 -29.79 -12.78 11.24
C ARG A 258 -28.50 -13.41 10.76
N VAL A 259 -27.43 -13.16 11.51
CA VAL A 259 -26.11 -13.72 11.29
C VAL A 259 -25.87 -14.85 12.27
N LEU A 260 -25.63 -16.04 11.75
CA LEU A 260 -25.35 -17.26 12.51
C LEU A 260 -23.89 -17.64 12.34
N ALA A 261 -23.29 -18.20 13.40
CA ALA A 261 -22.01 -18.88 13.23
C ALA A 261 -22.21 -20.10 12.31
N PRO A 262 -21.32 -20.34 11.35
CA PRO A 262 -21.43 -21.50 10.48
C PRO A 262 -21.13 -22.81 11.26
N PRO A 263 -21.37 -23.98 10.66
CA PRO A 263 -20.94 -25.26 11.23
C PRO A 263 -19.45 -25.26 11.59
N ALA A 264 -19.06 -26.08 12.54
CA ALA A 264 -17.65 -26.26 12.89
C ALA A 264 -16.84 -26.78 11.69
N GLY A 265 -15.58 -26.39 11.61
CA GLY A 265 -14.66 -26.82 10.55
C GLY A 265 -14.54 -25.85 9.36
N ILE A 266 -15.49 -24.94 9.15
CA ILE A 266 -15.37 -23.94 8.06
C ILE A 266 -14.14 -23.07 8.31
N PRO A 267 -13.22 -22.94 7.32
CA PRO A 267 -11.93 -22.32 7.51
C PRO A 267 -12.02 -20.82 7.78
N ARG A 268 -11.00 -20.33 8.48
CA ARG A 268 -10.69 -18.90 8.58
C ARG A 268 -9.65 -18.55 7.54
N TYR A 269 -9.53 -17.27 7.22
CA TYR A 269 -8.53 -16.78 6.30
C TYR A 269 -8.03 -15.41 6.75
N ASP A 270 -6.80 -15.07 6.37
CA ASP A 270 -6.22 -13.77 6.72
C ASP A 270 -6.41 -12.78 5.58
N LEU A 271 -6.99 -11.63 5.89
CA LEU A 271 -6.90 -10.47 5.03
C LEU A 271 -5.53 -9.83 5.21
N LYS A 272 -4.92 -9.52 4.08
CA LYS A 272 -3.60 -8.92 4.01
C LYS A 272 -3.61 -7.76 3.04
N GLN A 273 -2.63 -6.88 3.18
CA GLN A 273 -2.24 -5.95 2.14
C GLN A 273 -0.99 -6.48 1.44
N TYR A 274 -0.90 -6.22 0.12
CA TYR A 274 0.16 -6.69 -0.76
C TYR A 274 0.65 -5.55 -1.62
N TRP A 275 1.97 -5.52 -1.89
CA TRP A 275 2.59 -4.54 -2.78
C TRP A 275 3.85 -5.12 -3.39
N HIS A 276 4.28 -4.58 -4.52
CA HIS A 276 5.48 -5.06 -5.18
C HIS A 276 6.74 -4.46 -4.55
N ARG A 277 7.82 -5.24 -4.48
CA ARG A 277 9.14 -4.87 -3.94
C ARG A 277 9.69 -3.59 -4.57
N ARG A 278 9.47 -3.38 -5.88
CA ARG A 278 9.90 -2.20 -6.63
C ARG A 278 9.47 -0.88 -5.96
N PHE A 279 8.30 -0.87 -5.33
CA PHE A 279 7.71 0.31 -4.70
C PHE A 279 7.79 0.27 -3.16
N HIS A 280 8.60 -0.64 -2.59
CA HIS A 280 8.67 -0.81 -1.14
C HIS A 280 9.10 0.47 -0.43
N ASN A 281 10.06 1.20 -1.00
CA ASN A 281 10.62 2.42 -0.44
C ASN A 281 9.98 3.69 -1.01
N ASP A 282 8.98 3.58 -1.90
CA ASP A 282 8.22 4.73 -2.38
C ASP A 282 7.51 5.41 -1.21
N PRO A 283 7.73 6.72 -0.96
CA PRO A 283 7.21 7.38 0.23
C PRO A 283 5.69 7.43 0.28
N ARG A 284 5.01 7.58 -0.87
CA ARG A 284 3.54 7.60 -0.98
C ARG A 284 2.95 6.24 -0.67
N ILE A 285 3.51 5.17 -1.28
CA ILE A 285 3.03 3.80 -1.06
C ILE A 285 3.32 3.36 0.38
N ARG A 286 4.47 3.73 0.94
CA ARG A 286 4.81 3.48 2.35
C ARG A 286 3.80 4.13 3.29
N TRP A 287 3.46 5.40 3.05
CA TRP A 287 2.43 6.10 3.81
C TRP A 287 1.05 5.43 3.68
N LEU A 288 0.62 5.14 2.45
CA LEU A 288 -0.69 4.51 2.20
C LEU A 288 -0.81 3.15 2.89
N ARG A 289 0.24 2.32 2.87
CA ARG A 289 0.30 1.05 3.62
C ARG A 289 0.17 1.27 5.13
N GLY A 290 0.83 2.29 5.65
CA GLY A 290 0.72 2.67 7.06
C GLY A 290 -0.70 3.04 7.45
N VAL A 291 -1.37 3.85 6.63
CA VAL A 291 -2.78 4.23 6.80
C VAL A 291 -3.70 3.01 6.80
N VAL A 292 -3.54 2.12 5.81
CA VAL A 292 -4.33 0.88 5.71
C VAL A 292 -4.09 -0.02 6.92
N PHE A 293 -2.84 -0.20 7.33
CA PHE A 293 -2.51 -1.02 8.49
C PHE A 293 -3.11 -0.45 9.78
N GLN A 294 -2.92 0.83 10.06
CA GLN A 294 -3.49 1.49 11.25
C GLN A 294 -5.02 1.40 11.30
N LEU A 295 -5.68 1.48 10.14
CA LEU A 295 -7.13 1.44 10.07
C LEU A 295 -7.70 0.02 10.25
N PHE A 296 -6.99 -1.00 9.81
CA PHE A 296 -7.52 -2.36 9.72
C PHE A 296 -6.77 -3.40 10.58
N ASP A 297 -5.67 -3.05 11.25
CA ASP A 297 -5.03 -3.98 12.18
C ASP A 297 -5.99 -4.31 13.32
N GLY A 298 -6.33 -5.60 13.44
CA GLY A 298 -7.30 -6.06 14.44
C GLY A 298 -8.76 -5.62 14.22
N TYR A 299 -9.15 -5.17 13.04
CA TYR A 299 -10.47 -4.60 12.70
C TYR A 299 -11.68 -5.41 13.21
N LEU A 300 -11.57 -6.75 13.29
CA LEU A 300 -12.62 -7.63 13.82
C LEU A 300 -12.46 -7.98 15.31
N ALA A 301 -11.39 -7.53 15.96
CA ALA A 301 -11.20 -7.73 17.39
C ALA A 301 -12.01 -6.73 18.22
N THR A 302 -12.41 -5.62 17.63
CA THR A 302 -13.26 -4.60 18.28
C THR A 302 -14.72 -4.91 17.95
N PRO A 303 -15.60 -5.14 18.95
CA PRO A 303 -17.05 -5.22 18.71
C PRO A 303 -17.49 -3.91 18.06
N ALA A 304 -18.40 -4.00 17.08
CA ALA A 304 -18.94 -2.86 16.35
C ALA A 304 -19.53 -1.82 17.31
N GLN A 305 -18.68 -0.91 17.79
CA GLN A 305 -19.13 0.33 18.41
C GLN A 305 -19.42 1.32 17.28
N GLY A 306 -20.63 1.83 17.31
CA GLY A 306 -21.06 2.86 16.38
C GLY A 306 -20.12 4.06 16.41
N THR A 307 -19.83 4.57 15.21
CA THR A 307 -19.41 5.93 14.89
C THR A 307 -18.72 6.75 15.99
N ALA A 308 -17.53 7.21 15.62
CA ALA A 308 -16.76 8.29 16.22
C ALA A 308 -16.05 7.97 17.54
N SER A 309 -14.78 7.60 17.47
CA SER A 309 -13.83 8.02 18.49
C SER A 309 -12.40 7.93 17.96
N ALA A 310 -11.69 9.05 18.13
CA ALA A 310 -10.26 9.26 18.34
C ALA A 310 -9.25 8.40 17.57
N LEU A 311 -8.45 9.07 16.79
CA LEU A 311 -7.15 8.62 16.27
C LEU A 311 -6.27 8.08 17.42
N PRO A 312 -5.77 6.84 17.35
CA PRO A 312 -4.74 6.40 18.28
C PRO A 312 -3.41 7.06 17.95
N ALA A 313 -2.74 7.57 18.99
CA ALA A 313 -1.40 8.11 18.95
C ALA A 313 -0.40 7.09 18.39
N ARG A 314 0.63 7.58 17.69
CA ARG A 314 1.74 6.85 17.09
C ARG A 314 2.31 5.80 18.05
N ARG A 315 2.23 4.52 17.68
CA ARG A 315 3.08 3.45 18.19
C ARG A 315 3.96 2.92 17.07
N GLY A 316 5.22 2.69 17.43
CA GLY A 316 6.40 2.49 16.60
C GLY A 316 6.31 1.48 15.45
N GLU A 317 7.20 1.72 14.53
CA GLU A 317 7.45 1.06 13.26
C GLU A 317 8.22 -0.26 13.43
N ASP A 318 7.61 -1.34 13.87
CA ASP A 318 8.26 -2.67 13.81
C ASP A 318 7.23 -3.80 13.70
N ALA A 319 6.33 -3.74 12.71
CA ALA A 319 5.49 -4.88 12.37
C ALA A 319 6.16 -5.72 11.25
N ILE A 320 6.53 -6.92 11.61
CA ILE A 320 7.27 -7.92 10.83
C ILE A 320 6.71 -8.05 9.40
N VAL A 321 7.48 -7.57 8.43
CA VAL A 321 7.28 -7.82 7.00
C VAL A 321 7.77 -9.25 6.71
N THR A 322 6.86 -10.16 6.49
CA THR A 322 7.22 -11.55 6.14
C THR A 322 7.43 -11.65 4.63
N ARG A 323 8.66 -11.92 4.22
CA ARG A 323 8.97 -12.35 2.86
C ARG A 323 8.28 -13.69 2.59
N ALA A 324 7.60 -13.85 1.46
CA ALA A 324 7.10 -15.16 1.04
C ALA A 324 8.30 -16.13 0.96
N ARG A 325 8.42 -17.06 1.90
CA ARG A 325 9.45 -18.11 1.84
C ARG A 325 9.05 -19.12 0.76
N ARG A 326 9.99 -19.46 -0.10
CA ARG A 326 9.92 -20.62 -0.98
C ARG A 326 9.70 -21.86 -0.10
N GLY A 327 8.54 -22.51 -0.21
CA GLY A 327 8.39 -23.87 0.22
C GLY A 327 9.04 -24.76 -0.86
N GLY A 328 10.02 -25.54 -0.47
CA GLY A 328 10.56 -26.64 -1.26
C GLY A 328 9.53 -27.79 -1.37
#